data_f911b5eb56258596e510e699f9ec319b
#
_entry.id   f911b5eb56258596e510e699f9ec319b
#
_cell.length_a   1.000
_cell.length_b   1.000
_cell.length_c   1.000
_cell.angle_alpha   90.00
_cell.angle_beta   90.00
_cell.angle_gamma   90.00
#
_symmetry.space_group_name_H-M   'P 1'
#
loop_
_entity.id
_entity.type
_entity.pdbx_description
1 polymer ?
#
loop_
_entity_poly.entity_id
_entity_poly.type
_entity_poly.pdbx_seq_one_letter_code
_entity_poly.pdbx_strand_id
1 'polypeptide(L)'
;MLCISLSLFGMTACSDGGANSYEQITPEQAKTIMDTKSEYIIIDARTTEEFAEGHIADAILIPEYEIAARAEKELPDKDALILVYCRSGRRSKIASEELVKLGYTNVKEFGGIIDWPYEIVK
;
A
#
# COMPACT_ATOMS: atom_id res chain seq x y z
N MET A 1 -39.13 -2.60 -19.60
CA MET A 1 -38.59 -2.80 -19.48
C MET A 1 -37.60 -3.00 -19.05
N LEU A 2 -37.48 -3.01 -18.67
CA LEU A 2 -36.64 -3.16 -18.33
C LEU A 2 -35.59 -3.38 -17.83
N CYS A 3 -35.55 -3.35 -17.82
CA CYS A 3 -34.62 -3.47 -17.54
C CYS A 3 -33.80 -3.67 -16.93
N ILE A 4 -33.87 -3.68 -16.83
CA ILE A 4 -33.08 -3.92 -16.40
C ILE A 4 -32.16 -4.19 -15.90
N SER A 5 -32.31 -4.15 -15.88
CA SER A 5 -31.41 -4.40 -15.55
C SER A 5 -30.42 -4.60 -15.04
N LEU A 6 -30.57 -4.37 -14.99
CA LEU A 6 -29.65 -4.58 -14.68
C LEU A 6 -28.72 -4.71 -14.14
N SER A 7 -28.87 -4.64 -14.21
CA SER A 7 -27.94 -4.77 -13.85
C SER A 7 -27.06 -4.98 -13.36
N LEU A 8 -27.31 -4.77 -13.35
CA LEU A 8 -26.39 -5.00 -13.10
C LEU A 8 -25.59 -5.23 -12.63
N PHE A 9 -25.62 -5.05 -12.59
CA PHE A 9 -24.69 -5.24 -12.39
C PHE A 9 -24.01 -5.42 -11.82
N GLY A 10 -24.33 -5.18 -11.83
CA GLY A 10 -23.53 -5.30 -11.52
C GLY A 10 -22.96 -5.51 -10.93
N MET A 11 -23.02 -5.39 -10.79
CA MET A 11 -22.37 -5.61 -10.54
C MET A 11 -21.64 -6.02 -10.12
N THR A 12 -21.86 -5.83 -10.12
CA THR A 12 -21.14 -6.23 -10.01
C THR A 12 -20.36 -6.48 -9.55
N ALA A 13 -20.56 -6.33 -9.43
CA ALA A 13 -19.81 -6.55 -9.27
C ALA A 13 -19.07 -6.78 -8.82
N CYS A 14 -19.17 -6.65 -8.79
CA CYS A 14 -18.42 -6.85 -8.63
C CYS A 14 -17.69 -7.04 -8.15
N SER A 15 -17.85 -6.94 -7.97
CA SER A 15 -17.18 -7.18 -7.78
C SER A 15 -16.38 -7.69 -7.40
N ASP A 16 -16.49 -7.66 -7.34
CA ASP A 16 -15.86 -8.29 -7.33
C ASP A 16 -15.00 -8.57 -7.09
N GLY A 17 -15.10 -8.54 -7.03
CA GLY A 17 -14.53 -8.90 -6.88
C GLY A 17 -13.72 -8.78 -6.33
N GLY A 18 -13.69 -8.94 -6.40
CA GLY A 18 -12.72 -8.95 -5.72
C GLY A 18 -12.01 -7.99 -5.43
N ALA A 19 -12.49 -7.51 -5.66
CA ALA A 19 -12.15 -6.60 -5.03
C ALA A 19 -11.02 -6.37 -4.14
N ASN A 20 -10.57 -7.30 -3.44
CA ASN A 20 -9.55 -7.08 -2.45
C ASN A 20 -8.19 -7.41 -3.01
N SER A 21 -7.60 -6.42 -3.63
CA SER A 21 -6.24 -6.55 -4.10
C SER A 21 -5.55 -5.20 -3.92
N TYR A 22 -4.23 -5.23 -3.87
CA TYR A 22 -3.48 -4.00 -3.86
C TYR A 22 -3.11 -3.64 -5.29
N GLU A 23 -2.75 -2.39 -5.50
CA GLU A 23 -2.34 -1.90 -6.81
C GLU A 23 -0.82 -1.75 -6.83
N GLN A 24 -0.20 -2.15 -7.93
CA GLN A 24 1.22 -1.90 -8.11
C GLN A 24 1.39 -0.62 -8.92
N ILE A 25 2.22 0.28 -8.40
CA ILE A 25 2.50 1.55 -9.07
C ILE A 25 4.02 1.72 -9.19
N THR A 26 4.43 2.67 -10.01
CA THR A 26 5.84 2.97 -10.18
C THR A 26 6.33 3.91 -9.11
N PRO A 27 7.66 4.01 -8.89
CA PRO A 27 8.21 5.02 -7.99
C PRO A 27 7.77 6.43 -8.36
N GLU A 28 7.68 6.73 -9.67
CA GLU A 28 7.26 8.05 -10.13
C GLU A 28 5.81 8.34 -9.76
N GLN A 29 4.94 7.34 -9.89
CA GLN A 29 3.55 7.48 -9.50
C GLN A 29 3.42 7.67 -7.99
N ALA A 30 4.22 6.94 -7.22
CA ALA A 30 4.24 7.11 -5.76
C ALA A 30 4.69 8.53 -5.40
N LYS A 31 5.73 9.02 -6.06
CA LYS A 31 6.23 10.37 -5.81
C LYS A 31 5.16 11.42 -6.12
N THR A 32 4.43 11.23 -7.22
CA THR A 32 3.35 12.13 -7.58
C THR A 32 2.28 12.17 -6.49
N ILE A 33 1.93 11.00 -5.94
CA ILE A 33 0.96 10.95 -4.84
C ILE A 33 1.49 11.73 -3.64
N MET A 34 2.77 11.52 -3.29
CA MET A 34 3.38 12.19 -2.15
C MET A 34 3.41 13.71 -2.35
N ASP A 35 3.58 14.16 -3.59
CA ASP A 35 3.66 15.58 -3.89
C ASP A 35 2.32 16.27 -4.00
N THR A 36 1.24 15.52 -4.31
CA THR A 36 -0.05 16.12 -4.63
C THR A 36 -1.15 15.82 -3.63
N LYS A 37 -1.04 14.75 -2.86
CA LYS A 37 -2.07 14.40 -1.88
C LYS A 37 -1.71 14.96 -0.52
N SER A 38 -2.72 15.36 0.24
CA SER A 38 -2.49 15.89 1.58
C SER A 38 -2.45 14.81 2.64
N GLU A 39 -3.04 13.64 2.36
CA GLU A 39 -3.11 12.55 3.34
C GLU A 39 -2.75 11.22 2.70
N TYR A 40 -1.74 10.59 3.22
CA TYR A 40 -1.31 9.27 2.82
C TYR A 40 -0.40 8.72 3.90
N ILE A 41 -0.22 7.41 3.89
CA ILE A 41 0.67 6.72 4.82
C ILE A 41 1.71 5.98 4.00
N ILE A 42 2.97 6.08 4.39
CA ILE A 42 4.04 5.33 3.74
C ILE A 42 4.52 4.27 4.70
N ILE A 43 4.53 3.01 4.27
CA ILE A 43 5.03 1.90 5.08
C ILE A 43 6.33 1.38 4.47
N ASP A 44 7.37 1.34 5.30
CA ASP A 44 8.62 0.68 5.00
C ASP A 44 8.54 -0.72 5.59
N ALA A 45 8.52 -1.73 4.74
CA ALA A 45 8.32 -3.11 5.16
C ALA A 45 9.62 -3.86 5.42
N ARG A 46 10.73 -3.11 5.55
CA ARG A 46 12.07 -3.69 5.77
C ARG A 46 12.35 -3.90 7.26
N THR A 47 13.60 -4.12 7.59
CA THR A 47 14.01 -4.32 8.97
C THR A 47 14.40 -3.00 9.63
N THR A 48 14.54 -3.04 10.96
CA THR A 48 14.98 -1.88 11.72
C THR A 48 16.35 -1.39 11.24
N GLU A 49 17.25 -2.32 10.97
CA GLU A 49 18.60 -1.99 10.52
C GLU A 49 18.58 -1.29 9.16
N GLU A 50 17.78 -1.82 8.24
CA GLU A 50 17.68 -1.21 6.90
C GLU A 50 17.08 0.19 6.99
N PHE A 51 16.05 0.35 7.81
CA PHE A 51 15.40 1.64 7.99
C PHE A 51 16.40 2.68 8.50
N ALA A 52 17.24 2.29 9.46
CA ALA A 52 18.23 3.19 10.04
C ALA A 52 19.29 3.62 9.02
N GLU A 53 19.56 2.79 8.03
CA GLU A 53 20.55 3.11 7.00
C GLU A 53 20.05 4.12 5.99
N GLY A 54 18.74 4.32 5.94
CA GLY A 54 18.12 5.28 5.02
C GLY A 54 16.72 4.83 4.67
N HIS A 55 15.79 5.77 4.63
CA HIS A 55 14.39 5.47 4.33
C HIS A 55 13.74 6.69 3.69
N ILE A 56 12.57 6.48 3.13
CA ILE A 56 11.80 7.58 2.55
C ILE A 56 11.23 8.41 3.69
N ALA A 57 11.33 9.73 3.58
CA ALA A 57 10.87 10.64 4.63
C ALA A 57 9.41 10.34 4.98
N ASP A 58 9.10 10.40 6.27
CA ASP A 58 7.77 10.15 6.84
C ASP A 58 7.31 8.71 6.79
N ALA A 59 8.13 7.78 6.32
CA ALA A 59 7.76 6.37 6.29
C ALA A 59 7.65 5.82 7.72
N ILE A 60 6.65 4.99 7.92
CA ILE A 60 6.47 4.25 9.16
C ILE A 60 7.06 2.87 8.96
N LEU A 61 7.93 2.44 9.87
CA LEU A 61 8.53 1.13 9.78
C LEU A 61 7.60 0.07 10.35
N ILE A 62 7.11 -0.82 9.50
CA ILE A 62 6.40 -2.01 9.92
C ILE A 62 6.95 -3.15 9.08
N PRO A 63 7.92 -3.91 9.61
CA PRO A 63 8.48 -5.04 8.85
C PRO A 63 7.38 -5.97 8.35
N GLU A 64 7.60 -6.56 7.17
CA GLU A 64 6.52 -7.31 6.52
C GLU A 64 5.97 -8.44 7.40
N TYR A 65 6.81 -9.03 8.24
CA TYR A 65 6.37 -10.12 9.13
C TYR A 65 5.64 -9.61 10.38
N GLU A 66 5.53 -8.28 10.55
CA GLU A 66 4.80 -7.69 11.69
C GLU A 66 3.50 -7.02 11.28
N ILE A 67 3.18 -7.01 9.99
CA ILE A 67 1.97 -6.35 9.51
C ILE A 67 0.72 -6.92 10.19
N ALA A 68 0.60 -8.24 10.23
CA ALA A 68 -0.60 -8.86 10.79
C ALA A 68 -0.81 -8.49 12.25
N ALA A 69 0.26 -8.30 13.01
CA ALA A 69 0.16 -8.02 14.44
C ALA A 69 -0.01 -6.54 14.74
N ARG A 70 0.49 -5.65 13.87
CA ARG A 70 0.60 -4.24 14.21
C ARG A 70 -0.32 -3.31 13.43
N ALA A 71 -0.68 -3.69 12.19
CA ALA A 71 -1.33 -2.76 11.28
C ALA A 71 -2.63 -2.18 11.84
N GLU A 72 -3.53 -3.02 12.32
CA GLU A 72 -4.83 -2.54 12.75
C GLU A 72 -4.75 -1.60 13.94
N LYS A 73 -3.77 -1.80 14.80
CA LYS A 73 -3.56 -0.93 15.96
C LYS A 73 -2.97 0.42 15.51
N GLU A 74 -2.00 0.38 14.61
CA GLU A 74 -1.27 1.60 14.22
C GLU A 74 -1.94 2.36 13.09
N LEU A 75 -2.74 1.67 12.29
CA LEU A 75 -3.41 2.23 11.12
C LEU A 75 -4.91 1.92 11.21
N PRO A 76 -5.64 2.65 12.04
CA PRO A 76 -7.06 2.30 12.29
C PRO A 76 -8.00 2.60 11.12
N ASP A 77 -7.62 3.49 10.19
CA ASP A 77 -8.48 3.83 9.05
C ASP A 77 -8.23 2.84 7.91
N LYS A 78 -9.18 1.94 7.70
CA LYS A 78 -9.06 0.90 6.68
C LYS A 78 -9.16 1.44 5.26
N ASP A 79 -9.62 2.68 5.09
CA ASP A 79 -9.73 3.29 3.77
C ASP A 79 -8.61 4.29 3.49
N ALA A 80 -7.66 4.41 4.40
CA ALA A 80 -6.52 5.31 4.21
C ALA A 80 -5.71 4.89 2.99
N LEU A 81 -5.15 5.87 2.30
CA LEU A 81 -4.23 5.62 1.19
C LEU A 81 -2.89 5.20 1.77
N ILE A 82 -2.48 3.96 1.48
CA ILE A 82 -1.27 3.38 2.02
C ILE A 82 -0.31 3.04 0.88
N LEU A 83 0.90 3.59 0.97
CA LEU A 83 1.95 3.34 0.00
C LEU A 83 2.99 2.43 0.67
N VAL A 84 3.33 1.32 0.04
CA VAL A 84 4.19 0.31 0.66
C VAL A 84 5.42 0.05 -0.19
N TYR A 85 6.58 0.01 0.43
CA TYR A 85 7.82 -0.33 -0.25
C TYR A 85 8.71 -1.20 0.64
N CYS A 86 9.73 -1.81 0.04
CA CYS A 86 10.75 -2.52 0.79
C CYS A 86 12.11 -2.26 0.14
N ARG A 87 12.99 -3.26 0.10
CA ARG A 87 14.30 -3.06 -0.54
C ARG A 87 14.22 -3.26 -2.05
N SER A 88 13.64 -4.40 -2.50
CA SER A 88 13.60 -4.76 -3.93
C SER A 88 12.19 -5.13 -4.42
N GLY A 89 11.17 -5.10 -3.56
CA GLY A 89 9.78 -5.32 -3.95
C GLY A 89 9.14 -6.60 -3.47
N ARG A 90 9.90 -7.60 -3.02
CA ARG A 90 9.32 -8.87 -2.59
C ARG A 90 8.55 -8.75 -1.27
N ARG A 91 9.17 -8.15 -0.27
CA ARG A 91 8.54 -8.03 1.05
C ARG A 91 7.38 -7.05 1.03
N SER A 92 7.46 -6.01 0.20
CA SER A 92 6.37 -5.04 0.10
C SER A 92 5.12 -5.65 -0.53
N LYS A 93 5.29 -6.61 -1.44
CA LYS A 93 4.13 -7.33 -2.00
C LYS A 93 3.49 -8.21 -0.93
N ILE A 94 4.29 -8.90 -0.13
CA ILE A 94 3.78 -9.71 0.99
C ILE A 94 3.04 -8.82 1.97
N ALA A 95 3.65 -7.69 2.35
CA ALA A 95 3.03 -6.75 3.28
C ALA A 95 1.71 -6.23 2.73
N SER A 96 1.67 -5.90 1.44
CA SER A 96 0.46 -5.39 0.81
C SER A 96 -0.66 -6.44 0.81
N GLU A 97 -0.32 -7.70 0.55
CA GLU A 97 -1.29 -8.79 0.62
C GLU A 97 -1.85 -8.94 2.03
N GLU A 98 -0.99 -8.83 3.04
CA GLU A 98 -1.44 -8.93 4.43
C GLU A 98 -2.38 -7.78 4.77
N LEU A 99 -2.07 -6.57 4.32
CA LEU A 99 -2.94 -5.42 4.54
C LEU A 99 -4.31 -5.65 3.92
N VAL A 100 -4.35 -6.15 2.69
CA VAL A 100 -5.61 -6.43 2.02
C VAL A 100 -6.41 -7.47 2.76
N LYS A 101 -5.76 -8.52 3.26
CA LYS A 101 -6.43 -9.55 4.06
C LYS A 101 -7.05 -8.97 5.33
N LEU A 102 -6.43 -7.93 5.88
CA LEU A 102 -6.95 -7.28 7.08
C LEU A 102 -8.07 -6.30 6.78
N GLY A 103 -8.39 -6.08 5.50
CA GLY A 103 -9.52 -5.23 5.11
C GLY A 103 -9.15 -3.84 4.65
N TYR A 104 -7.86 -3.55 4.48
CA TYR A 104 -7.45 -2.25 3.93
C TYR A 104 -7.80 -2.19 2.45
N THR A 105 -8.41 -1.10 2.03
CA THR A 105 -9.03 -0.99 0.71
C THR A 105 -8.24 -0.16 -0.29
N ASN A 106 -7.20 0.53 0.15
CA ASN A 106 -6.52 1.50 -0.72
C ASN A 106 -5.00 1.37 -0.58
N VAL A 107 -4.49 0.20 -0.95
CA VAL A 107 -3.08 -0.15 -0.79
C VAL A 107 -2.38 -0.12 -2.14
N LYS A 108 -1.28 0.62 -2.21
CA LYS A 108 -0.47 0.73 -3.42
C LYS A 108 0.98 0.37 -3.10
N GLU A 109 1.52 -0.58 -3.84
CA GLU A 109 2.87 -1.08 -3.62
C GLU A 109 3.76 -0.52 -4.73
N PHE A 110 4.92 0.03 -4.38
CA PHE A 110 5.75 0.70 -5.38
C PHE A 110 7.21 0.21 -5.44
N GLY A 111 7.45 -1.02 -5.06
CA GLY A 111 8.74 -1.65 -5.30
C GLY A 111 9.73 -1.47 -4.17
N GLY A 112 10.96 -1.18 -4.52
CA GLY A 112 12.03 -1.15 -3.55
C GLY A 112 12.82 0.13 -3.56
N ILE A 113 13.45 0.42 -2.42
CA ILE A 113 14.26 1.62 -2.26
C ILE A 113 15.46 1.62 -3.21
N ILE A 114 15.89 0.44 -3.67
CA ILE A 114 17.01 0.39 -4.62
C ILE A 114 16.65 1.02 -5.97
N ASP A 115 15.35 1.10 -6.27
CA ASP A 115 14.87 1.72 -7.52
C ASP A 115 14.27 3.10 -7.29
N TRP A 116 14.38 3.63 -6.07
CA TRP A 116 13.82 4.92 -5.72
C TRP A 116 14.81 6.02 -6.11
N PRO A 117 14.47 6.85 -7.12
CA PRO A 117 15.43 7.83 -7.62
C PRO A 117 15.39 9.18 -6.89
N TYR A 118 14.64 9.25 -5.81
CA TYR A 118 14.45 10.50 -5.08
C TYR A 118 15.17 10.46 -3.74
N GLU A 119 15.00 11.51 -2.95
CA GLU A 119 15.71 11.65 -1.68
C GLU A 119 15.29 10.61 -0.65
N ILE A 120 16.24 10.27 0.21
CA ILE A 120 15.98 9.46 1.39
C ILE A 120 16.62 10.17 2.58
N VAL A 121 16.16 9.81 3.77
CA VAL A 121 16.65 10.41 5.02
C VAL A 121 17.13 9.29 5.94
N LYS A 122 17.81 9.68 7.02
CA LYS A 122 18.28 8.72 8.03
C LYS A 122 17.72 9.01 9.39
#